data_00d2e9b378de500601ac0b742cba40fb
#
_entry.id   00d2e9b378de500601ac0b742cba40fb
#
_cell.length_a   1.000
_cell.length_b   1.000
_cell.length_c   1.000
_cell.angle_alpha   90.00
_cell.angle_beta   90.00
_cell.angle_gamma   90.00
#
_symmetry.space_group_name_H-M   'P 1'
#
loop_
_entity.id
_entity.type
_entity.pdbx_description
1 polymer ?
#
loop_
_entity_poly.entity_id
_entity_poly.type
_entity_poly.pdbx_seq_one_letter_code
_entity_poly.pdbx_strand_id
1 'polypeptide(L)'
;MGKNYLIEVTPVKPDGQLATIRMSRRGVSNAGVNLDNKEWLPLLETLPTFSLNLMSSGQLQIPTISYGDLEFICSDAYGNEEWSSYDWSNALASCWYGEDGDPFSEYTQVFAGRVSGFNRQEIYASVALLGSESDLQRPALFDEYEGTGGLEGGAGIKGTLKPLAHGFCKTVSPVQIDTVYLVYQVHGYGPIAGIAKVYDFAQELDPAIANVSTYNELIALDLQPGQWATCNAHGLFRLGGSTDKKLTCDVMGALYNGVYTNTVKTITQQLIREVQPT
;
A
#
# COMPACT_ATOMS: atom_id res chain seq x y z
N MET A 1 -23.00 -28.68 18.71
CA MET A 1 -23.05 -27.33 18.15
C MET A 1 -22.36 -27.35 16.80
N GLY A 2 -22.90 -26.66 15.82
CA GLY A 2 -22.32 -26.66 14.47
C GLY A 2 -21.50 -25.39 14.27
N LYS A 3 -20.50 -25.48 13.40
CA LYS A 3 -19.68 -24.33 13.03
C LYS A 3 -20.44 -23.41 12.10
N ASN A 4 -20.33 -22.11 12.33
CA ASN A 4 -20.98 -21.06 11.54
C ASN A 4 -19.93 -20.11 10.92
N TYR A 5 -20.26 -19.58 9.77
CA TYR A 5 -19.47 -18.59 9.07
C TYR A 5 -20.28 -17.32 8.89
N LEU A 6 -19.66 -16.19 9.13
CA LEU A 6 -20.23 -14.88 8.97
C LEU A 6 -19.42 -14.11 7.94
N ILE A 7 -20.09 -13.51 6.96
CA ILE A 7 -19.45 -12.75 5.91
C ILE A 7 -20.09 -11.38 5.81
N GLU A 8 -19.27 -10.34 5.89
CA GLU A 8 -19.67 -8.95 5.66
C GLU A 8 -18.99 -8.43 4.40
N VAL A 9 -19.78 -7.87 3.48
CA VAL A 9 -19.29 -7.24 2.25
C VAL A 9 -19.88 -5.85 2.12
N THR A 10 -19.11 -4.88 1.62
CA THR A 10 -19.55 -3.49 1.48
C THR A 10 -19.50 -3.01 0.03
N PRO A 11 -20.43 -3.45 -0.84
CA PRO A 11 -20.53 -2.95 -2.22
C PRO A 11 -21.09 -1.52 -2.26
N VAL A 12 -20.93 -0.87 -3.42
CA VAL A 12 -21.46 0.47 -3.67
C VAL A 12 -22.82 0.37 -4.36
N LYS A 13 -23.82 1.06 -3.84
CA LYS A 13 -25.15 1.16 -4.44
C LYS A 13 -25.12 2.04 -5.70
N PRO A 14 -26.15 1.95 -6.57
CA PRO A 14 -26.26 2.82 -7.74
C PRO A 14 -26.30 4.33 -7.41
N ASP A 15 -26.68 4.69 -6.19
CA ASP A 15 -26.68 6.08 -5.71
C ASP A 15 -25.32 6.56 -5.16
N GLY A 16 -24.29 5.70 -5.23
CA GLY A 16 -22.94 5.97 -4.73
C GLY A 16 -22.74 5.73 -3.23
N GLN A 17 -23.76 5.29 -2.48
CA GLN A 17 -23.63 4.98 -1.07
C GLN A 17 -23.12 3.57 -0.85
N LEU A 18 -22.37 3.35 0.25
CA LEU A 18 -21.96 2.02 0.66
C LEU A 18 -23.14 1.25 1.24
N ALA A 19 -23.33 0.00 0.78
CA ALA A 19 -24.21 -0.96 1.40
C ALA A 19 -23.38 -1.87 2.30
N THR A 20 -23.92 -2.26 3.47
CA THR A 20 -23.31 -3.31 4.29
C THR A 20 -24.19 -4.54 4.23
N ILE A 21 -23.69 -5.57 3.56
CA ILE A 21 -24.37 -6.85 3.38
C ILE A 21 -23.72 -7.86 4.32
N ARG A 22 -24.56 -8.48 5.17
CA ARG A 22 -24.13 -9.48 6.14
C ARG A 22 -24.83 -10.80 5.86
N MET A 23 -24.04 -11.83 5.68
CA MET A 23 -24.52 -13.17 5.35
C MET A 23 -23.95 -14.20 6.31
N SER A 24 -24.73 -15.23 6.59
CA SER A 24 -24.32 -16.39 7.40
C SER A 24 -24.69 -17.68 6.69
N ARG A 25 -24.02 -18.77 7.05
CA ARG A 25 -24.34 -20.08 6.51
C ARG A 25 -25.58 -20.68 7.17
N ARG A 26 -25.81 -20.39 8.43
CA ARG A 26 -26.95 -20.92 9.20
C ARG A 26 -27.71 -19.77 9.82
N GLY A 27 -28.97 -19.65 9.45
CA GLY A 27 -29.91 -18.84 10.20
C GLY A 27 -30.38 -19.60 11.43
N VAL A 28 -30.53 -18.90 12.53
CA VAL A 28 -31.33 -19.43 13.63
C VAL A 28 -32.79 -19.24 13.21
N SER A 29 -33.49 -20.34 12.92
CA SER A 29 -34.95 -20.39 12.70
C SER A 29 -35.53 -19.28 11.79
N ASN A 30 -35.26 -19.32 10.53
CA ASN A 30 -35.90 -18.50 9.46
C ASN A 30 -35.82 -16.96 9.58
N ALA A 31 -35.14 -16.40 10.54
CA ALA A 31 -35.10 -14.96 10.84
C ALA A 31 -33.68 -14.46 10.95
N GLY A 32 -32.72 -14.79 10.31
CA GLY A 32 -31.36 -14.26 10.44
C GLY A 32 -30.75 -14.43 11.86
N VAL A 33 -29.46 -14.40 11.93
CA VAL A 33 -28.72 -14.44 13.20
C VAL A 33 -28.46 -13.00 13.63
N ASN A 34 -28.97 -12.60 14.78
CA ASN A 34 -28.67 -11.28 15.35
C ASN A 34 -27.50 -11.41 16.31
N LEU A 35 -26.30 -11.09 15.84
CA LEU A 35 -25.08 -11.08 16.63
C LEU A 35 -24.58 -9.63 16.77
N ASP A 36 -24.33 -9.22 18.00
CA ASP A 36 -23.81 -7.87 18.29
C ASP A 36 -24.71 -6.74 17.71
N ASN A 37 -26.03 -6.91 17.82
CA ASN A 37 -27.04 -6.03 17.21
C ASN A 37 -26.92 -5.87 15.68
N LYS A 38 -26.31 -6.86 15.00
CA LYS A 38 -26.18 -6.93 13.55
C LYS A 38 -26.95 -8.15 13.04
N GLU A 39 -27.81 -7.95 12.07
CA GLU A 39 -28.52 -9.04 11.42
C GLU A 39 -27.62 -9.72 10.39
N TRP A 40 -27.56 -11.07 10.43
CA TRP A 40 -26.82 -11.89 9.49
C TRP A 40 -27.80 -12.82 8.78
N LEU A 41 -28.00 -12.58 7.49
CA LEU A 41 -28.97 -13.30 6.68
C LEU A 41 -28.44 -14.70 6.32
N PRO A 42 -29.26 -15.77 6.42
CA PRO A 42 -28.84 -17.15 6.14
C PRO A 42 -28.82 -17.43 4.63
N LEU A 43 -28.03 -16.72 3.89
CA LEU A 43 -27.99 -16.76 2.43
C LEU A 43 -26.78 -17.48 1.85
N LEU A 44 -25.79 -17.85 2.68
CA LEU A 44 -24.56 -18.49 2.21
C LEU A 44 -24.80 -19.96 1.83
N GLU A 45 -24.52 -20.29 0.58
CA GLU A 45 -24.55 -21.64 0.04
C GLU A 45 -23.17 -22.28 0.06
N THR A 46 -22.20 -21.64 -0.56
CA THR A 46 -20.83 -22.14 -0.64
C THR A 46 -19.87 -21.21 0.10
N LEU A 47 -19.00 -21.82 0.88
CA LEU A 47 -17.96 -21.11 1.64
C LEU A 47 -16.70 -21.01 0.81
N PRO A 48 -15.95 -19.91 0.94
CA PRO A 48 -14.67 -19.77 0.27
C PRO A 48 -13.68 -20.79 0.79
N THR A 49 -12.89 -21.34 -0.10
CA THR A 49 -11.80 -22.27 0.22
C THR A 49 -10.49 -21.51 0.17
N PHE A 50 -9.79 -21.46 1.30
CA PHE A 50 -8.47 -20.84 1.38
C PHE A 50 -7.39 -21.89 1.17
N SER A 51 -6.52 -21.70 0.20
CA SER A 51 -5.35 -22.56 0.01
C SER A 51 -4.06 -21.74 -0.03
N LEU A 52 -3.04 -22.23 0.69
CA LEU A 52 -1.71 -21.65 0.73
C LEU A 52 -0.73 -22.60 0.07
N ASN A 53 -0.15 -22.19 -1.05
CA ASN A 53 0.89 -22.94 -1.73
C ASN A 53 2.26 -22.36 -1.40
N LEU A 54 3.08 -23.13 -0.65
CA LEU A 54 4.44 -22.75 -0.24
C LEU A 54 5.51 -23.31 -1.18
N MET A 55 5.16 -24.34 -1.95
CA MET A 55 6.10 -25.06 -2.80
C MET A 55 5.50 -25.35 -4.17
N SER A 56 6.30 -25.19 -5.22
CA SER A 56 5.99 -25.70 -6.56
C SER A 56 7.17 -26.55 -7.02
N SER A 57 6.88 -27.74 -7.54
CA SER A 57 7.88 -28.70 -8.05
C SER A 57 9.03 -29.03 -7.07
N GLY A 58 8.71 -29.04 -5.75
CA GLY A 58 9.70 -29.35 -4.71
C GLY A 58 10.63 -28.19 -4.33
N GLN A 59 10.41 -27.00 -4.87
CA GLN A 59 11.18 -25.81 -4.51
C GLN A 59 10.32 -24.81 -3.75
N LEU A 60 10.91 -24.13 -2.76
CA LEU A 60 10.28 -23.00 -2.06
C LEU A 60 10.05 -21.87 -3.06
N GLN A 61 8.80 -21.42 -3.16
CA GLN A 61 8.41 -20.28 -3.98
C GLN A 61 7.89 -19.16 -3.08
N ILE A 62 7.65 -18.00 -3.70
CA ILE A 62 6.87 -16.95 -3.06
C ILE A 62 5.50 -17.56 -2.73
N PRO A 63 5.04 -17.50 -1.47
CA PRO A 63 3.75 -18.07 -1.08
C PRO A 63 2.64 -17.47 -1.94
N THR A 64 1.84 -18.32 -2.57
CA THR A 64 0.63 -17.90 -3.26
C THR A 64 -0.59 -18.36 -2.46
N ILE A 65 -1.45 -17.41 -2.13
CA ILE A 65 -2.72 -17.67 -1.47
C ILE A 65 -3.80 -17.63 -2.55
N SER A 66 -4.62 -18.66 -2.59
CA SER A 66 -5.81 -18.70 -3.45
C SER A 66 -7.05 -18.64 -2.56
N TYR A 67 -7.94 -17.73 -2.88
CA TYR A 67 -9.23 -17.56 -2.25
C TYR A 67 -10.27 -18.10 -3.21
N GLY A 68 -11.11 -19.02 -2.73
CA GLY A 68 -12.23 -19.53 -3.51
C GLY A 68 -13.36 -18.52 -3.61
N ASP A 69 -14.33 -18.86 -4.45
CA ASP A 69 -15.53 -18.05 -4.59
C ASP A 69 -16.48 -18.27 -3.41
N LEU A 70 -17.19 -17.22 -3.08
CA LEU A 70 -18.29 -17.20 -2.15
C LEU A 70 -19.58 -17.22 -2.94
N GLU A 71 -20.48 -18.17 -2.68
CA GLU A 71 -21.78 -18.25 -3.33
C GLU A 71 -22.91 -18.05 -2.34
N PHE A 72 -23.90 -17.26 -2.73
CA PHE A 72 -25.04 -16.92 -1.89
C PHE A 72 -26.33 -16.78 -2.72
N ILE A 73 -27.47 -16.84 -2.05
CA ILE A 73 -28.78 -16.66 -2.68
C ILE A 73 -29.03 -15.18 -2.94
N CYS A 74 -29.36 -14.84 -4.18
CA CYS A 74 -29.73 -13.50 -4.62
C CYS A 74 -30.98 -13.57 -5.50
N SER A 75 -32.16 -13.39 -4.90
CA SER A 75 -33.44 -13.52 -5.61
C SER A 75 -34.54 -12.67 -4.98
N ASP A 76 -35.60 -12.42 -5.73
CA ASP A 76 -36.83 -11.75 -5.26
C ASP A 76 -37.46 -12.40 -4.03
N ALA A 77 -37.42 -13.72 -3.94
CA ALA A 77 -37.99 -14.47 -2.84
C ALA A 77 -37.36 -14.11 -1.47
N TYR A 78 -36.12 -13.60 -1.51
CA TYR A 78 -35.40 -13.14 -0.31
C TYR A 78 -35.28 -11.62 -0.24
N GLY A 79 -35.90 -10.88 -1.17
CA GLY A 79 -35.91 -9.41 -1.16
C GLY A 79 -34.54 -8.78 -1.40
N ASN A 80 -33.60 -9.51 -2.01
CA ASN A 80 -32.23 -9.05 -2.22
C ASN A 80 -31.78 -9.04 -3.70
N GLU A 81 -32.72 -9.12 -4.64
CA GLU A 81 -32.43 -9.07 -6.08
C GLU A 81 -31.71 -7.80 -6.49
N GLU A 82 -31.99 -6.68 -5.82
CA GLU A 82 -31.37 -5.40 -6.07
C GLU A 82 -29.84 -5.41 -5.93
N TRP A 83 -29.27 -6.35 -5.17
CA TRP A 83 -27.83 -6.49 -4.99
C TRP A 83 -27.09 -6.77 -6.31
N SER A 84 -27.78 -7.30 -7.30
CA SER A 84 -27.23 -7.48 -8.65
C SER A 84 -26.92 -6.16 -9.37
N SER A 85 -27.51 -5.05 -8.94
CA SER A 85 -27.28 -3.71 -9.48
C SER A 85 -26.15 -2.94 -8.78
N TYR A 86 -25.63 -3.49 -7.67
CA TYR A 86 -24.57 -2.84 -6.91
C TYR A 86 -23.21 -3.03 -7.59
N ASP A 87 -22.29 -2.10 -7.38
CA ASP A 87 -20.89 -2.27 -7.78
C ASP A 87 -20.14 -3.02 -6.67
N TRP A 88 -19.79 -4.26 -6.99
CA TRP A 88 -19.05 -5.15 -6.12
C TRP A 88 -17.54 -5.06 -6.32
N SER A 89 -17.08 -4.35 -7.35
CA SER A 89 -15.66 -4.24 -7.66
C SER A 89 -14.93 -3.56 -6.52
N ASN A 90 -13.90 -4.21 -5.99
CA ASN A 90 -13.12 -3.66 -4.87
C ASN A 90 -13.86 -3.52 -3.53
N ALA A 91 -15.10 -4.03 -3.42
CA ALA A 91 -15.84 -4.00 -2.17
C ALA A 91 -15.05 -4.69 -1.05
N LEU A 92 -15.01 -4.09 0.15
CA LEU A 92 -14.37 -4.73 1.29
C LEU A 92 -15.14 -6.00 1.68
N ALA A 93 -14.42 -7.06 1.97
CA ALA A 93 -14.98 -8.34 2.39
C ALA A 93 -14.24 -8.88 3.62
N SER A 94 -15.01 -9.31 4.61
CA SER A 94 -14.48 -9.94 5.82
C SER A 94 -15.25 -11.22 6.12
N CYS A 95 -14.53 -12.25 6.58
CA CYS A 95 -15.12 -13.53 6.95
C CYS A 95 -14.69 -13.92 8.36
N TRP A 96 -15.63 -14.34 9.16
CA TRP A 96 -15.41 -14.86 10.51
C TRP A 96 -15.95 -16.27 10.63
N TYR A 97 -15.34 -17.00 11.55
CA TYR A 97 -15.65 -18.38 11.85
C TYR A 97 -15.79 -18.56 13.36
N GLY A 98 -16.83 -19.22 13.78
CA GLY A 98 -17.12 -19.51 15.18
C GLY A 98 -18.09 -20.67 15.35
N GLU A 99 -18.53 -20.91 16.57
CA GLU A 99 -19.58 -21.88 16.85
C GLU A 99 -20.97 -21.22 16.84
N ASP A 100 -21.97 -21.98 16.46
CA ASP A 100 -23.34 -21.51 16.40
C ASP A 100 -23.85 -21.27 17.82
N GLY A 101 -24.30 -20.04 18.09
CA GLY A 101 -24.76 -19.60 19.40
C GLY A 101 -23.73 -18.81 20.22
N ASP A 102 -22.49 -18.72 19.77
CA ASP A 102 -21.48 -17.89 20.44
C ASP A 102 -21.71 -16.39 20.17
N PRO A 103 -21.30 -15.52 21.08
CA PRO A 103 -21.30 -14.08 20.85
C PRO A 103 -20.27 -13.74 19.75
N PHE A 104 -20.48 -12.62 19.03
CA PHE A 104 -19.59 -12.21 17.93
C PHE A 104 -18.13 -12.06 18.34
N SER A 105 -17.88 -11.67 19.60
CA SER A 105 -16.53 -11.53 20.16
C SER A 105 -15.71 -12.83 20.19
N GLU A 106 -16.37 -13.99 20.11
CA GLU A 106 -15.71 -15.30 20.08
C GLU A 106 -15.47 -15.82 18.66
N TYR A 107 -16.02 -15.13 17.66
CA TYR A 107 -15.72 -15.45 16.26
C TYR A 107 -14.32 -14.98 15.87
N THR A 108 -13.58 -15.87 15.22
CA THR A 108 -12.23 -15.55 14.71
C THR A 108 -12.32 -15.06 13.27
N GLN A 109 -11.74 -13.90 13.00
CA GLN A 109 -11.61 -13.42 11.62
C GLN A 109 -10.61 -14.29 10.86
N VAL A 110 -11.07 -14.94 9.79
CA VAL A 110 -10.29 -15.85 8.94
C VAL A 110 -9.92 -15.23 7.60
N PHE A 111 -10.60 -14.15 7.22
CA PHE A 111 -10.31 -13.42 5.99
C PHE A 111 -10.64 -11.94 6.16
N ALA A 112 -9.77 -11.09 5.61
CA ALA A 112 -10.02 -9.68 5.36
C ALA A 112 -9.39 -9.35 4.00
N GLY A 113 -10.17 -8.77 3.12
CA GLY A 113 -9.73 -8.47 1.75
C GLY A 113 -10.80 -7.75 0.96
N ARG A 114 -10.84 -8.00 -0.33
CA ARG A 114 -11.75 -7.36 -1.27
C ARG A 114 -12.45 -8.37 -2.16
N VAL A 115 -13.48 -7.91 -2.85
CA VAL A 115 -14.14 -8.63 -3.94
C VAL A 115 -13.45 -8.25 -5.25
N SER A 116 -13.06 -9.23 -6.06
CA SER A 116 -12.48 -9.02 -7.39
C SER A 116 -13.51 -9.08 -8.52
N GLY A 117 -14.67 -9.71 -8.29
CA GLY A 117 -15.73 -9.84 -9.28
C GLY A 117 -17.02 -10.36 -8.68
N PHE A 118 -18.12 -10.05 -9.35
CA PHE A 118 -19.47 -10.51 -9.03
C PHE A 118 -20.08 -11.17 -10.26
N ASN A 119 -20.71 -12.31 -10.07
CA ASN A 119 -21.43 -13.01 -11.13
C ASN A 119 -22.76 -13.51 -10.57
N ARG A 120 -23.84 -13.36 -11.33
CA ARG A 120 -25.18 -13.86 -10.99
C ARG A 120 -25.64 -14.90 -12.00
N GLN A 121 -26.14 -16.02 -11.49
CA GLN A 121 -26.77 -17.07 -12.27
C GLN A 121 -28.12 -17.45 -11.65
N GLU A 122 -29.20 -17.06 -12.28
CA GLU A 122 -30.57 -17.30 -11.80
C GLU A 122 -30.79 -16.73 -10.38
N ILE A 123 -30.90 -17.61 -9.37
CA ILE A 123 -31.15 -17.29 -7.98
C ILE A 123 -29.86 -17.27 -7.14
N TYR A 124 -28.72 -17.62 -7.74
CA TYR A 124 -27.43 -17.61 -7.05
C TYR A 124 -26.56 -16.46 -7.54
N ALA A 125 -25.78 -15.93 -6.64
CA ALA A 125 -24.74 -14.99 -6.96
C ALA A 125 -23.41 -15.48 -6.35
N SER A 126 -22.32 -15.27 -7.07
CA SER A 126 -20.99 -15.58 -6.61
C SER A 126 -20.11 -14.36 -6.63
N VAL A 127 -19.24 -14.21 -5.64
CA VAL A 127 -18.19 -13.21 -5.59
C VAL A 127 -16.85 -13.89 -5.42
N ALA A 128 -15.90 -13.49 -6.25
CA ALA A 128 -14.54 -13.93 -6.15
C ALA A 128 -13.80 -13.06 -5.11
N LEU A 129 -13.11 -13.69 -4.18
CA LEU A 129 -12.39 -13.01 -3.11
C LEU A 129 -10.93 -12.74 -3.50
N LEU A 130 -10.43 -11.60 -3.09
CA LEU A 130 -9.07 -11.14 -3.29
C LEU A 130 -8.49 -10.74 -1.94
N GLY A 131 -7.37 -11.34 -1.56
CA GLY A 131 -6.71 -11.00 -0.30
C GLY A 131 -6.01 -9.65 -0.35
N SER A 132 -5.68 -9.13 0.81
CA SER A 132 -4.94 -7.88 0.96
C SER A 132 -3.52 -7.92 0.39
N GLU A 133 -2.98 -9.12 0.10
CA GLU A 133 -1.70 -9.26 -0.60
C GLU A 133 -1.72 -8.69 -2.03
N SER A 134 -2.89 -8.56 -2.65
CA SER A 134 -3.03 -7.89 -3.94
C SER A 134 -2.62 -6.41 -3.89
N ASP A 135 -2.81 -5.77 -2.74
CA ASP A 135 -2.37 -4.39 -2.53
C ASP A 135 -0.84 -4.28 -2.53
N LEU A 136 -0.13 -5.36 -2.18
CA LEU A 136 1.34 -5.43 -2.24
C LEU A 136 1.90 -5.56 -3.67
N GLN A 137 1.05 -5.82 -4.66
CA GLN A 137 1.45 -5.86 -6.07
C GLN A 137 1.49 -4.47 -6.72
N ARG A 138 1.07 -3.44 -6.01
CA ARG A 138 1.19 -2.07 -6.48
C ARG A 138 2.65 -1.65 -6.52
N PRO A 139 3.06 -0.85 -7.51
CA PRO A 139 4.40 -0.27 -7.52
C PRO A 139 4.64 0.54 -6.24
N ALA A 140 5.79 0.34 -5.62
CA ALA A 140 6.20 1.14 -4.45
C ALA A 140 6.53 2.60 -4.85
N LEU A 141 6.89 2.82 -6.11
CA LEU A 141 7.11 4.14 -6.71
C LEU A 141 5.89 4.49 -7.54
N PHE A 142 5.20 5.56 -7.21
CA PHE A 142 4.00 6.01 -7.92
C PHE A 142 3.98 7.52 -8.21
N ASP A 143 4.79 8.32 -7.49
CA ASP A 143 4.88 9.75 -7.73
C ASP A 143 5.92 10.05 -8.81
N GLU A 144 5.52 10.90 -9.75
CA GLU A 144 6.38 11.40 -10.83
C GLU A 144 6.67 12.89 -10.63
N TYR A 145 7.78 13.34 -11.22
CA TYR A 145 8.08 14.76 -11.28
C TYR A 145 7.13 15.46 -12.26
N GLU A 146 6.55 16.58 -11.85
CA GLU A 146 5.67 17.40 -12.70
C GLU A 146 6.44 18.24 -13.72
N GLY A 147 7.74 18.49 -13.47
CA GLY A 147 8.59 19.29 -14.35
C GLY A 147 8.33 20.79 -14.27
N THR A 148 7.74 21.28 -13.16
CA THR A 148 7.33 22.69 -12.97
C THR A 148 8.40 23.54 -12.28
N GLY A 149 9.55 22.94 -11.93
CA GLY A 149 10.65 23.58 -11.22
C GLY A 149 10.66 23.30 -9.71
N GLY A 150 11.71 23.72 -9.03
CA GLY A 150 11.88 23.48 -7.60
C GLY A 150 11.91 22.00 -7.24
N LEU A 151 11.10 21.58 -6.26
CA LEU A 151 10.99 20.18 -5.83
C LEU A 151 10.43 19.24 -6.91
N GLU A 152 9.67 19.79 -7.86
CA GLU A 152 9.08 19.04 -8.98
C GLU A 152 10.02 18.93 -10.20
N GLY A 153 11.25 19.40 -10.06
CA GLY A 153 12.28 19.32 -11.08
C GLY A 153 11.99 20.12 -12.34
N GLY A 154 12.97 20.22 -13.20
CA GLY A 154 12.80 20.89 -14.48
C GLY A 154 12.04 20.03 -15.51
N ALA A 155 11.61 20.66 -16.62
CA ALA A 155 10.85 20.01 -17.70
C ALA A 155 11.52 18.76 -18.28
N GLY A 156 12.85 18.67 -18.19
CA GLY A 156 13.63 17.53 -18.72
C GLY A 156 13.45 16.22 -17.95
N ILE A 157 12.92 16.26 -16.72
CA ILE A 157 12.67 15.08 -15.90
C ILE A 157 11.18 14.83 -15.63
N LYS A 158 10.30 15.58 -16.30
CA LYS A 158 8.85 15.38 -16.19
C LYS A 158 8.49 13.91 -16.51
N GLY A 159 7.65 13.30 -15.66
CA GLY A 159 7.23 11.90 -15.79
C GLY A 159 8.28 10.88 -15.35
N THR A 160 9.42 11.33 -14.80
CA THR A 160 10.36 10.43 -14.13
C THR A 160 9.87 10.16 -12.70
N LEU A 161 9.96 8.90 -12.27
CA LEU A 161 9.58 8.52 -10.89
C LEU A 161 10.50 9.18 -9.86
N LYS A 162 9.89 9.68 -8.78
CA LYS A 162 10.65 10.22 -7.64
C LYS A 162 11.39 9.10 -6.91
N PRO A 163 12.65 9.30 -6.50
CA PRO A 163 13.42 8.26 -5.82
C PRO A 163 12.88 7.99 -4.42
N LEU A 164 12.99 6.73 -3.99
CA LEU A 164 12.59 6.26 -2.68
C LEU A 164 13.79 5.59 -1.98
N ALA A 165 14.12 6.04 -0.77
CA ALA A 165 15.20 5.48 0.04
C ALA A 165 14.69 5.13 1.43
N HIS A 166 14.83 3.86 1.83
CA HIS A 166 14.51 3.37 3.17
C HIS A 166 15.73 2.68 3.79
N GLY A 167 15.95 2.91 5.09
CA GLY A 167 17.11 2.38 5.79
C GLY A 167 18.41 2.97 5.28
N PHE A 168 19.50 2.22 5.34
CA PHE A 168 20.81 2.67 4.88
C PHE A 168 21.07 2.20 3.44
N CYS A 169 20.96 3.10 2.48
CA CYS A 169 21.18 2.86 1.06
C CYS A 169 22.57 3.34 0.66
N LYS A 170 23.40 2.45 0.12
CA LYS A 170 24.76 2.76 -0.34
C LYS A 170 24.81 2.98 -1.84
N THR A 171 25.69 3.89 -2.26
CA THR A 171 26.01 4.16 -3.67
C THR A 171 24.78 4.39 -4.56
N VAL A 172 23.75 5.04 -4.01
CA VAL A 172 22.56 5.46 -4.78
C VAL A 172 22.93 6.51 -5.81
N SER A 173 22.32 6.42 -6.99
CA SER A 173 22.41 7.48 -8.00
C SER A 173 21.28 8.47 -7.76
N PRO A 174 21.57 9.73 -7.39
CA PRO A 174 20.54 10.74 -7.14
C PRO A 174 19.95 11.26 -8.46
N VAL A 175 18.73 11.77 -8.40
CA VAL A 175 18.09 12.46 -9.54
C VAL A 175 18.42 13.94 -9.47
N GLN A 176 18.98 14.50 -10.54
CA GLN A 176 19.22 15.94 -10.65
C GLN A 176 17.91 16.66 -10.95
N ILE A 177 17.37 17.39 -9.96
CA ILE A 177 16.11 18.14 -10.09
C ILE A 177 16.33 19.58 -10.56
N ASP A 178 17.51 20.14 -10.32
CA ASP A 178 17.87 21.48 -10.78
C ASP A 178 19.28 21.48 -11.35
N THR A 179 19.37 21.84 -12.62
CA THR A 179 20.66 21.89 -13.36
C THR A 179 21.39 23.21 -13.16
N VAL A 180 20.69 24.28 -12.79
CA VAL A 180 21.27 25.61 -12.57
C VAL A 180 21.94 25.68 -11.20
N TYR A 181 21.20 25.25 -10.18
CA TYR A 181 21.70 25.25 -8.80
C TYR A 181 22.37 23.94 -8.38
N LEU A 182 22.46 22.94 -9.28
CA LEU A 182 23.06 21.62 -9.04
C LEU A 182 22.44 20.91 -7.84
N VAL A 183 21.10 20.89 -7.79
CA VAL A 183 20.35 20.23 -6.73
C VAL A 183 19.96 18.82 -7.16
N TYR A 184 20.17 17.87 -6.26
CA TYR A 184 19.93 16.45 -6.44
C TYR A 184 18.97 15.93 -5.37
N GLN A 185 18.08 15.01 -5.75
CA GLN A 185 17.15 14.37 -4.84
C GLN A 185 17.46 12.88 -4.72
N VAL A 186 17.41 12.37 -3.48
CA VAL A 186 17.64 10.96 -3.14
C VAL A 186 16.38 10.31 -2.55
N HIS A 187 15.39 11.13 -2.15
CA HIS A 187 14.12 10.68 -1.61
C HIS A 187 13.05 11.74 -1.84
N GLY A 188 11.97 11.38 -2.55
CA GLY A 188 10.90 12.33 -2.94
C GLY A 188 9.67 12.33 -2.03
N TYR A 189 9.62 11.47 -1.00
CA TYR A 189 8.41 11.20 -0.21
C TYR A 189 8.45 11.76 1.23
N GLY A 190 9.28 12.76 1.48
CA GLY A 190 9.36 13.43 2.78
C GLY A 190 10.76 13.47 3.38
N PRO A 191 10.88 13.61 4.70
CA PRO A 191 12.16 13.79 5.34
C PRO A 191 12.97 12.47 5.42
N ILE A 192 14.29 12.64 5.30
CA ILE A 192 15.28 11.57 5.52
C ILE A 192 16.09 11.84 6.79
N ALA A 193 16.71 10.79 7.33
CA ALA A 193 17.62 10.93 8.46
C ALA A 193 18.89 11.69 8.09
N GLY A 194 19.37 11.53 6.84
CA GLY A 194 20.51 12.30 6.34
C GLY A 194 21.17 11.67 5.12
N ILE A 195 22.11 12.42 4.55
CA ILE A 195 23.04 11.94 3.53
C ILE A 195 24.39 11.81 4.18
N ALA A 196 24.86 10.57 4.31
CA ALA A 196 26.09 10.27 5.04
C ALA A 196 27.33 10.66 4.25
N LYS A 197 27.33 10.39 2.93
CA LYS A 197 28.46 10.62 2.04
C LYS A 197 27.98 10.93 0.63
N VAL A 198 28.75 11.74 -0.07
CA VAL A 198 28.60 12.01 -1.49
C VAL A 198 29.93 11.69 -2.19
N TYR A 199 29.84 11.04 -3.35
CA TYR A 199 31.01 10.63 -4.12
C TYR A 199 30.93 11.18 -5.54
N ASP A 200 32.00 11.84 -5.98
CA ASP A 200 32.24 12.18 -7.38
C ASP A 200 33.18 11.13 -7.99
N PHE A 201 32.67 10.28 -8.87
CA PHE A 201 33.41 9.18 -9.49
C PHE A 201 34.17 8.31 -8.46
N ALA A 202 33.46 7.86 -7.44
CA ALA A 202 33.97 7.07 -6.32
C ALA A 202 34.97 7.80 -5.38
N GLN A 203 35.27 9.07 -5.62
CA GLN A 203 36.00 9.92 -4.69
C GLN A 203 35.02 10.54 -3.68
N GLU A 204 35.21 10.28 -2.41
CA GLU A 204 34.41 10.88 -1.36
C GLU A 204 34.67 12.37 -1.28
N LEU A 205 33.63 13.17 -1.24
CA LEU A 205 33.69 14.60 -0.99
C LEU A 205 33.81 14.85 0.53
N ASP A 206 34.37 16.01 0.90
CA ASP A 206 34.39 16.45 2.29
C ASP A 206 32.98 16.47 2.88
N PRO A 207 32.83 16.40 4.22
CA PRO A 207 31.52 16.43 4.87
C PRO A 207 30.67 17.63 4.44
N ALA A 208 29.34 17.46 4.44
CA ALA A 208 28.41 18.55 4.14
C ALA A 208 28.65 19.74 5.07
N ILE A 209 28.67 20.93 4.49
CA ILE A 209 28.94 22.17 5.28
C ILE A 209 27.72 22.70 6.03
N ALA A 210 26.50 22.32 5.58
CA ALA A 210 25.23 22.72 6.17
C ALA A 210 24.11 21.73 5.91
N ASN A 211 23.11 21.73 6.79
CA ASN A 211 21.79 21.15 6.56
C ASN A 211 20.73 22.23 6.79
N VAL A 212 19.94 22.53 5.77
CA VAL A 212 18.89 23.54 5.79
C VAL A 212 17.50 22.91 5.75
N SER A 213 16.45 23.70 6.00
CA SER A 213 15.10 23.19 6.15
C SER A 213 14.28 23.28 4.86
N THR A 214 14.64 24.16 3.94
CA THR A 214 13.86 24.41 2.72
C THR A 214 14.74 24.41 1.47
N TYR A 215 14.07 24.14 0.32
CA TYR A 215 14.71 24.25 -1.00
C TYR A 215 15.29 25.64 -1.25
N ASN A 216 14.55 26.70 -0.88
CA ASN A 216 15.00 28.09 -1.11
C ASN A 216 16.25 28.45 -0.29
N GLU A 217 16.32 27.99 0.95
CA GLU A 217 17.54 28.13 1.76
C GLU A 217 18.71 27.38 1.12
N LEU A 218 18.46 26.18 0.59
CA LEU A 218 19.49 25.35 -0.04
C LEU A 218 20.11 26.05 -1.27
N ILE A 219 19.29 26.63 -2.14
CA ILE A 219 19.77 27.34 -3.33
C ILE A 219 20.41 28.69 -3.00
N ALA A 220 20.10 29.28 -1.87
CA ALA A 220 20.67 30.56 -1.42
C ALA A 220 22.06 30.44 -0.78
N LEU A 221 22.51 29.19 -0.45
CA LEU A 221 23.85 29.01 0.13
C LEU A 221 24.95 29.39 -0.89
N ASP A 222 25.99 30.06 -0.43
CA ASP A 222 27.20 30.29 -1.21
C ASP A 222 28.17 29.12 -1.03
N LEU A 223 28.08 28.15 -1.95
CA LEU A 223 28.88 26.93 -1.95
C LEU A 223 30.04 27.08 -2.93
N GLN A 224 31.25 26.76 -2.50
CA GLN A 224 32.42 26.70 -3.36
C GLN A 224 32.54 25.33 -4.04
N PRO A 225 33.22 25.21 -5.21
CA PRO A 225 33.50 23.94 -5.85
C PRO A 225 34.11 22.93 -4.85
N GLY A 226 33.57 21.70 -4.83
CA GLY A 226 33.96 20.66 -3.88
C GLY A 226 33.16 20.65 -2.57
N GLN A 227 32.43 21.72 -2.26
CA GLN A 227 31.52 21.78 -1.12
C GLN A 227 30.12 21.31 -1.51
N TRP A 228 29.37 20.84 -0.52
CA TRP A 228 27.97 20.47 -0.67
C TRP A 228 27.19 20.71 0.64
N ALA A 229 25.88 20.84 0.50
CA ALA A 229 24.96 21.04 1.62
C ALA A 229 23.70 20.20 1.39
N THR A 230 22.96 19.93 2.48
CA THR A 230 21.76 19.10 2.47
C THR A 230 20.49 19.86 2.83
N CYS A 231 19.35 19.35 2.37
CA CYS A 231 18.03 19.67 2.89
C CYS A 231 17.32 18.35 3.20
N ASN A 232 17.56 17.81 4.39
CA ASN A 232 17.05 16.49 4.78
C ASN A 232 15.52 16.45 4.86
N ALA A 233 14.87 17.59 5.06
CA ALA A 233 13.40 17.70 5.05
C ALA A 233 12.76 17.28 3.73
N HIS A 234 13.50 17.39 2.62
CA HIS A 234 13.04 17.05 1.27
C HIS A 234 13.92 16.01 0.56
N GLY A 235 14.82 15.36 1.29
CA GLY A 235 15.74 14.37 0.71
C GLY A 235 16.66 14.93 -0.37
N LEU A 236 17.16 16.15 -0.19
CA LEU A 236 17.95 16.87 -1.18
C LEU A 236 19.38 17.10 -0.72
N PHE A 237 20.27 17.27 -1.72
CA PHE A 237 21.55 17.94 -1.54
C PHE A 237 21.90 18.78 -2.75
N ARG A 238 22.79 19.75 -2.52
CA ARG A 238 23.29 20.66 -3.55
C ARG A 238 24.81 20.66 -3.57
N LEU A 239 25.40 20.67 -4.78
CA LEU A 239 26.83 20.84 -4.99
C LEU A 239 27.18 22.31 -5.27
N GLY A 240 28.36 22.73 -4.84
CA GLY A 240 28.91 24.05 -5.15
C GLY A 240 29.60 24.15 -6.51
N GLY A 241 29.80 23.02 -7.22
CA GLY A 241 30.38 22.97 -8.55
C GLY A 241 29.83 21.80 -9.36
N SER A 242 29.82 21.94 -10.69
CA SER A 242 29.42 20.86 -11.59
C SER A 242 30.42 19.71 -11.55
N THR A 243 29.91 18.48 -11.74
CA THR A 243 30.71 17.29 -12.01
C THR A 243 30.34 16.71 -13.35
N ASP A 244 31.31 16.36 -14.17
CA ASP A 244 31.13 15.69 -15.47
C ASP A 244 31.05 14.15 -15.29
N LYS A 245 31.16 13.67 -14.06
CA LYS A 245 31.27 12.26 -13.73
C LYS A 245 30.03 11.75 -13.00
N LYS A 246 29.96 10.43 -12.88
CA LYS A 246 28.85 9.77 -12.17
C LYS A 246 28.88 10.14 -10.68
N LEU A 247 27.83 10.81 -10.24
CA LEU A 247 27.58 11.13 -8.83
C LEU A 247 26.85 9.98 -8.14
N THR A 248 27.31 9.63 -6.95
CA THR A 248 26.63 8.66 -6.07
C THR A 248 26.67 9.13 -4.63
N CYS A 249 25.80 8.58 -3.79
CA CYS A 249 25.75 8.95 -2.37
C CYS A 249 25.30 7.80 -1.48
N ASP A 250 25.67 7.86 -0.19
CA ASP A 250 25.19 6.97 0.85
C ASP A 250 24.12 7.73 1.66
N VAL A 251 22.93 7.14 1.76
CA VAL A 251 21.75 7.79 2.31
C VAL A 251 21.23 7.02 3.51
N MET A 252 20.98 7.72 4.61
CA MET A 252 20.10 7.26 5.67
C MET A 252 18.69 7.74 5.34
N GLY A 253 17.87 6.82 4.82
CA GLY A 253 16.59 7.10 4.17
C GLY A 253 15.50 7.60 5.08
N ALA A 254 14.26 7.39 4.66
CA ALA A 254 13.04 7.93 5.26
C ALA A 254 12.96 7.80 6.78
N LEU A 255 12.39 8.81 7.41
CA LEU A 255 12.03 8.81 8.82
C LEU A 255 10.61 8.22 8.98
N TYR A 256 10.47 7.25 9.87
CA TYR A 256 9.19 6.68 10.25
C TYR A 256 8.72 7.26 11.59
N ASN A 257 7.61 8.00 11.59
CA ASN A 257 7.16 8.77 12.75
C ASN A 257 8.30 9.61 13.38
N GLY A 258 9.14 10.23 12.53
CA GLY A 258 10.29 11.02 12.96
C GLY A 258 11.52 10.22 13.42
N VAL A 259 11.48 8.87 13.33
CA VAL A 259 12.57 7.99 13.78
C VAL A 259 13.19 7.25 12.60
N TYR A 260 14.51 7.29 12.50
CA TYR A 260 15.26 6.50 11.53
C TYR A 260 15.28 5.01 11.92
N THR A 261 15.10 4.15 10.93
CA THR A 261 15.23 2.70 11.12
C THR A 261 16.03 2.08 9.99
N ASN A 262 16.80 1.05 10.35
CA ASN A 262 17.58 0.24 9.39
C ASN A 262 17.29 -1.27 9.56
N THR A 263 16.17 -1.61 10.18
CA THR A 263 15.76 -3.01 10.35
C THR A 263 14.77 -3.42 9.26
N VAL A 264 15.01 -4.57 8.66
CA VAL A 264 14.16 -5.11 7.58
C VAL A 264 12.69 -5.14 7.98
N LYS A 265 12.40 -5.63 9.21
CA LYS A 265 11.02 -5.69 9.73
C LYS A 265 10.30 -4.34 9.65
N THR A 266 10.93 -3.29 10.18
CA THR A 266 10.29 -1.96 10.25
C THR A 266 10.18 -1.33 8.87
N ILE A 267 11.20 -1.48 8.02
CA ILE A 267 11.17 -1.00 6.62
C ILE A 267 10.03 -1.67 5.84
N THR A 268 9.90 -3.01 5.96
CA THR A 268 8.81 -3.73 5.29
C THR A 268 7.44 -3.27 5.79
N GLN A 269 7.27 -3.05 7.09
CA GLN A 269 6.02 -2.53 7.64
C GLN A 269 5.69 -1.13 7.13
N GLN A 270 6.69 -0.28 6.92
CA GLN A 270 6.50 1.05 6.31
C GLN A 270 6.02 0.93 4.86
N LEU A 271 6.74 0.17 4.03
CA LEU A 271 6.40 -0.03 2.64
C LEU A 271 4.98 -0.59 2.47
N ILE A 272 4.59 -1.56 3.30
CA ILE A 272 3.23 -2.12 3.28
C ILE A 272 2.19 -1.02 3.56
N ARG A 273 2.42 -0.15 4.55
CA ARG A 273 1.50 0.94 4.88
C ARG A 273 1.42 2.02 3.81
N GLU A 274 2.52 2.32 3.14
CA GLU A 274 2.57 3.30 2.05
C GLU A 274 1.83 2.80 0.80
N VAL A 275 1.81 1.49 0.57
CA VAL A 275 1.15 0.86 -0.57
C VAL A 275 -0.33 0.54 -0.29
N GLN A 276 -0.72 0.36 0.97
CA GLN A 276 -2.12 0.14 1.34
C GLN A 276 -2.90 1.47 1.32
N PRO A 277 -3.98 1.57 0.55
CA PRO A 277 -4.87 2.75 0.64
C PRO A 277 -5.51 2.78 2.04
N THR A 278 -5.46 3.93 2.66
CA THR A 278 -6.21 4.25 3.89
C THR A 278 -7.72 4.26 3.62
#